data_995691b62bcc59c66086e5c4c7616186
#
_entry.id   995691b62bcc59c66086e5c4c7616186
#
_cell.length_a   1.000
_cell.length_b   1.000
_cell.length_c   1.000
_cell.angle_alpha   90.00
_cell.angle_beta   90.00
_cell.angle_gamma   90.00
#
_symmetry.space_group_name_H-M   'P 1'
#
loop_
_entity.id
_entity.type
_entity.pdbx_description
1 polymer ?
#
loop_
_entity_poly.entity_id
_entity_poly.type
_entity_poly.pdbx_seq_one_letter_code
_entity_poly.pdbx_strand_id
1 'polypeptide(L)'
;RESDISWMESQLGNMDISLSERTDLSMIAIQGPLALDTLSKCFSPDASNKLIKKSPFQGLMEEGTLVTTTGYTGEKGVEVMIDHEKAKPLWEKALVCGAKPIGLGARDTLRLEAGMNLYGFEMDEKISPLECNMAWTVSLKDKERDFIGKDSFKLKKEKGEYHVLKGLLFEDRCIVRSDHEIFMDEQKMIKGVVTSGTYSPTLKKSIALARIPPSNLKNCLAEVRGKTVRASIGEPKFVKEGKIVFKNKTS
;
A
#
# COMPACT_ATOMS: atom_id res chain seq x y z
N ARG A 1 -10.41 -2.93 12.90
CA ARG A 1 -11.58 -2.04 12.98
C ARG A 1 -11.98 -1.75 14.42
N GLU A 2 -12.34 -2.77 15.22
CA GLU A 2 -12.77 -2.59 16.62
C GLU A 2 -11.68 -1.95 17.47
N SER A 3 -10.43 -2.41 17.35
CA SER A 3 -9.27 -1.81 18.01
C SER A 3 -9.07 -0.34 17.63
N ASP A 4 -9.25 0.00 16.35
CA ASP A 4 -9.07 1.36 15.85
C ASP A 4 -10.13 2.30 16.40
N ILE A 5 -11.41 1.85 16.40
CA ILE A 5 -12.53 2.63 16.95
C ILE A 5 -12.31 2.86 18.44
N SER A 6 -12.05 1.79 19.21
CA SER A 6 -11.81 1.90 20.65
C SER A 6 -10.63 2.81 20.98
N TRP A 7 -9.56 2.75 20.19
CA TRP A 7 -8.41 3.63 20.38
C TRP A 7 -8.79 5.10 20.09
N MET A 8 -9.48 5.37 18.98
CA MET A 8 -9.94 6.73 18.65
C MET A 8 -10.86 7.27 19.74
N GLU A 9 -11.83 6.49 20.20
CA GLU A 9 -12.73 6.86 21.30
C GLU A 9 -11.97 7.20 22.58
N SER A 10 -10.94 6.41 22.93
CA SER A 10 -10.11 6.65 24.11
C SER A 10 -9.29 7.95 24.03
N GLN A 11 -9.07 8.48 22.83
CA GLN A 11 -8.32 9.73 22.60
C GLN A 11 -9.21 10.97 22.52
N LEU A 12 -10.53 10.82 22.43
CA LEU A 12 -11.44 11.96 22.30
C LEU A 12 -11.40 12.91 23.52
N GLY A 13 -11.29 12.33 24.75
CA GLY A 13 -11.26 13.13 25.98
C GLY A 13 -12.43 14.11 26.06
N ASN A 14 -12.12 15.41 26.27
CA ASN A 14 -13.11 16.49 26.36
C ASN A 14 -13.26 17.28 25.04
N MET A 15 -12.81 16.72 23.90
CA MET A 15 -12.95 17.37 22.61
C MET A 15 -14.43 17.37 22.18
N ASP A 16 -14.89 18.50 21.64
CA ASP A 16 -16.24 18.60 21.03
C ASP A 16 -16.24 17.98 19.63
N ILE A 17 -16.16 16.65 19.60
CA ILE A 17 -16.08 15.84 18.38
C ILE A 17 -17.03 14.64 18.51
N SER A 18 -17.75 14.34 17.44
CA SER A 18 -18.49 13.09 17.31
C SER A 18 -17.77 12.12 16.37
N LEU A 19 -17.62 10.88 16.78
CA LEU A 19 -17.12 9.78 15.96
C LEU A 19 -18.30 8.88 15.55
N SER A 20 -18.49 8.70 14.26
CA SER A 20 -19.58 7.87 13.71
C SER A 20 -19.05 6.88 12.70
N GLU A 21 -19.30 5.60 12.92
CA GLU A 21 -19.02 4.58 11.91
C GLU A 21 -20.14 4.57 10.84
N ARG A 22 -19.74 4.63 9.57
CA ARG A 22 -20.65 4.62 8.42
C ARG A 22 -20.82 3.20 7.91
N THR A 23 -21.68 2.43 8.59
CA THR A 23 -21.99 1.04 8.21
C THR A 23 -22.98 0.95 7.04
N ASP A 24 -23.56 2.06 6.64
CA ASP A 24 -24.51 2.23 5.51
C ASP A 24 -23.82 2.36 4.14
N LEU A 25 -22.48 2.48 4.13
CA LEU A 25 -21.72 2.68 2.90
C LEU A 25 -20.99 1.42 2.44
N SER A 26 -20.90 1.26 1.14
CA SER A 26 -20.01 0.32 0.43
C SER A 26 -18.87 1.08 -0.23
N MET A 27 -17.73 0.41 -0.39
CA MET A 27 -16.61 0.93 -1.17
C MET A 27 -16.40 0.09 -2.43
N ILE A 28 -16.33 0.76 -3.59
CA ILE A 28 -16.01 0.15 -4.88
C ILE A 28 -14.76 0.84 -5.43
N ALA A 29 -13.72 0.07 -5.74
CA ALA A 29 -12.51 0.58 -6.40
C ALA A 29 -12.56 0.29 -7.91
N ILE A 30 -12.35 1.31 -8.73
CA ILE A 30 -12.23 1.21 -10.20
C ILE A 30 -10.81 1.67 -10.53
N GLN A 31 -9.95 0.73 -10.95
CA GLN A 31 -8.51 0.95 -11.10
C GLN A 31 -8.02 0.50 -12.47
N GLY A 32 -6.97 1.13 -12.97
CA GLY A 32 -6.31 0.75 -14.22
C GLY A 32 -6.25 1.89 -15.24
N PRO A 33 -5.58 1.68 -16.37
CA PRO A 33 -5.35 2.71 -17.38
C PRO A 33 -6.65 3.28 -17.98
N LEU A 34 -7.74 2.50 -17.99
CA LEU A 34 -9.06 2.91 -18.49
C LEU A 34 -10.06 3.27 -17.38
N ALA A 35 -9.61 3.38 -16.13
CA ALA A 35 -10.51 3.62 -15.00
C ALA A 35 -11.28 4.94 -15.11
N LEU A 36 -10.62 6.02 -15.58
CA LEU A 36 -11.27 7.32 -15.74
C LEU A 36 -12.27 7.33 -16.91
N ASP A 37 -12.00 6.56 -17.98
CA ASP A 37 -12.96 6.40 -19.08
C ASP A 37 -14.18 5.60 -18.62
N THR A 38 -13.98 4.55 -17.85
CA THR A 38 -15.09 3.79 -17.23
C THR A 38 -15.89 4.68 -16.29
N LEU A 39 -15.22 5.47 -15.47
CA LEU A 39 -15.86 6.40 -14.55
C LEU A 39 -16.74 7.42 -15.30
N SER A 40 -16.24 7.99 -16.41
CA SER A 40 -16.97 8.98 -17.21
C SER A 40 -18.28 8.45 -17.78
N LYS A 41 -18.39 7.15 -17.96
CA LYS A 41 -19.60 6.46 -18.40
C LYS A 41 -20.53 6.08 -17.23
N CYS A 42 -19.98 5.98 -16.01
CA CYS A 42 -20.72 5.61 -14.81
C CYS A 42 -21.35 6.81 -14.08
N PHE A 43 -20.74 7.97 -14.17
CA PHE A 43 -21.17 9.20 -13.48
C PHE A 43 -21.61 10.26 -14.49
N SER A 44 -22.13 11.37 -13.97
CA SER A 44 -22.50 12.51 -14.81
C SER A 44 -21.24 13.11 -15.48
N PRO A 45 -21.38 13.71 -16.67
CA PRO A 45 -20.25 14.37 -17.35
C PRO A 45 -19.57 15.44 -16.50
N ASP A 46 -20.34 16.18 -15.69
CA ASP A 46 -19.80 17.22 -14.81
C ASP A 46 -18.97 16.63 -13.68
N ALA A 47 -19.48 15.62 -12.96
CA ALA A 47 -18.76 14.91 -11.92
C ALA A 47 -17.46 14.27 -12.46
N SER A 48 -17.57 13.61 -13.61
CA SER A 48 -16.42 12.97 -14.26
C SER A 48 -15.34 13.98 -14.66
N ASN A 49 -15.71 15.11 -15.25
CA ASN A 49 -14.77 16.17 -15.61
C ASN A 49 -14.09 16.80 -14.39
N LYS A 50 -14.81 16.96 -13.27
CA LYS A 50 -14.24 17.42 -12.01
C LYS A 50 -13.23 16.43 -11.45
N LEU A 51 -13.52 15.11 -11.52
CA LEU A 51 -12.63 14.04 -11.01
C LEU A 51 -11.37 13.86 -11.87
N ILE A 52 -11.48 13.91 -13.20
CA ILE A 52 -10.34 13.77 -14.11
C ILE A 52 -9.28 14.86 -13.88
N LYS A 53 -9.70 16.05 -13.47
CA LYS A 53 -8.82 17.18 -13.17
C LYS A 53 -8.18 17.11 -11.79
N LYS A 54 -8.57 16.18 -10.94
CA LYS A 54 -8.03 16.08 -9.57
C LYS A 54 -6.66 15.42 -9.54
N SER A 55 -5.82 15.93 -8.65
CA SER A 55 -4.55 15.29 -8.29
C SER A 55 -4.79 14.05 -7.44
N PRO A 56 -3.81 13.13 -7.33
CA PRO A 56 -3.88 12.03 -6.38
C PRO A 56 -4.20 12.51 -4.96
N PHE A 57 -4.93 11.69 -4.20
CA PHE A 57 -5.37 11.96 -2.82
C PHE A 57 -6.37 13.12 -2.66
N GLN A 58 -7.12 13.42 -3.70
CA GLN A 58 -8.22 14.37 -3.63
C GLN A 58 -9.57 13.65 -3.73
N GLY A 59 -10.60 14.26 -3.16
CA GLY A 59 -11.96 13.72 -3.21
C GLY A 59 -12.96 14.72 -3.81
N LEU A 60 -14.08 14.19 -4.23
CA LEU A 60 -15.28 14.92 -4.64
C LEU A 60 -16.50 14.29 -3.96
N MET A 61 -17.32 15.11 -3.32
CA MET A 61 -18.63 14.70 -2.85
C MET A 61 -19.67 15.11 -3.90
N GLU A 62 -20.43 14.17 -4.40
CA GLU A 62 -21.48 14.38 -5.39
C GLU A 62 -22.70 13.54 -5.02
N GLU A 63 -23.86 14.16 -4.79
CA GLU A 63 -25.12 13.50 -4.46
C GLU A 63 -25.02 12.41 -3.36
N GLY A 64 -24.28 12.71 -2.29
CA GLY A 64 -24.05 11.77 -1.18
C GLY A 64 -23.01 10.68 -1.45
N THR A 65 -22.41 10.64 -2.63
CA THR A 65 -21.33 9.71 -3.01
C THR A 65 -19.99 10.41 -2.89
N LEU A 66 -19.06 9.83 -2.14
CA LEU A 66 -17.68 10.30 -2.07
C LEU A 66 -16.83 9.53 -3.07
N VAL A 67 -16.21 10.24 -4.00
CA VAL A 67 -15.25 9.64 -4.96
C VAL A 67 -13.88 10.23 -4.71
N THR A 68 -12.89 9.38 -4.50
CA THR A 68 -11.51 9.79 -4.23
C THR A 68 -10.57 9.30 -5.33
N THR A 69 -9.55 10.11 -5.66
CA THR A 69 -8.49 9.74 -6.61
C THR A 69 -7.40 8.96 -5.87
N THR A 70 -7.81 7.86 -5.25
CA THR A 70 -6.99 6.93 -4.48
C THR A 70 -7.10 5.52 -5.07
N GLY A 71 -6.25 4.62 -4.60
CA GLY A 71 -6.27 3.23 -5.03
C GLY A 71 -5.14 2.41 -4.42
N TYR A 72 -5.17 1.12 -4.73
CA TYR A 72 -4.27 0.13 -4.13
C TYR A 72 -3.59 -0.76 -5.17
N THR A 73 -3.28 -0.20 -6.34
CA THR A 73 -2.77 -0.97 -7.49
C THR A 73 -1.56 -0.35 -8.18
N GLY A 74 -1.19 0.88 -7.81
CA GLY A 74 -0.15 1.64 -8.52
C GLY A 74 -0.59 2.20 -9.87
N GLU A 75 -1.85 1.98 -10.24
CA GLU A 75 -2.50 2.50 -11.44
C GLU A 75 -3.33 3.74 -11.11
N LYS A 76 -3.74 4.46 -12.16
CA LYS A 76 -4.77 5.50 -12.02
C LYS A 76 -6.11 4.86 -11.67
N GLY A 77 -6.91 5.57 -10.90
CA GLY A 77 -8.22 5.09 -10.55
C GLY A 77 -8.90 5.91 -9.47
N VAL A 78 -10.01 5.39 -9.02
CA VAL A 78 -10.83 6.00 -7.97
C VAL A 78 -11.33 4.94 -6.99
N GLU A 79 -11.63 5.39 -5.79
CA GLU A 79 -12.42 4.65 -4.80
C GLU A 79 -13.70 5.41 -4.54
N VAL A 80 -14.82 4.70 -4.60
CA VAL A 80 -16.18 5.24 -4.52
C VAL A 80 -16.84 4.72 -3.25
N MET A 81 -17.12 5.60 -2.30
CA MET A 81 -17.93 5.31 -1.12
C MET A 81 -19.38 5.73 -1.42
N ILE A 82 -20.27 4.76 -1.40
CA ILE A 82 -21.66 4.91 -1.90
C ILE A 82 -22.61 4.08 -1.03
N ASP A 83 -23.87 4.51 -0.92
CA ASP A 83 -24.91 3.77 -0.22
C ASP A 83 -24.97 2.30 -0.68
N HIS A 84 -25.20 1.37 0.24
CA HIS A 84 -25.27 -0.06 -0.06
C HIS A 84 -26.21 -0.39 -1.22
N GLU A 85 -27.39 0.25 -1.25
CA GLU A 85 -28.38 0.00 -2.29
C GLU A 85 -27.92 0.42 -3.69
N LYS A 86 -27.06 1.43 -3.78
CA LYS A 86 -26.49 1.94 -5.04
C LYS A 86 -25.22 1.20 -5.47
N ALA A 87 -24.60 0.42 -4.59
CA ALA A 87 -23.34 -0.25 -4.85
C ALA A 87 -23.45 -1.31 -5.96
N LYS A 88 -24.48 -2.16 -5.90
CA LYS A 88 -24.72 -3.19 -6.94
C LYS A 88 -25.01 -2.57 -8.30
N PRO A 89 -25.91 -1.58 -8.45
CA PRO A 89 -26.11 -0.87 -9.71
C PRO A 89 -24.83 -0.25 -10.29
N LEU A 90 -24.01 0.37 -9.46
CA LEU A 90 -22.74 0.95 -9.90
C LEU A 90 -21.77 -0.14 -10.40
N TRP A 91 -21.65 -1.26 -9.66
CA TRP A 91 -20.84 -2.40 -10.06
C TRP A 91 -21.25 -2.95 -11.42
N GLU A 92 -22.55 -3.23 -11.61
CA GLU A 92 -23.09 -3.75 -12.86
C GLU A 92 -22.87 -2.77 -14.03
N LYS A 93 -23.07 -1.48 -13.78
CA LYS A 93 -22.79 -0.42 -14.77
C LYS A 93 -21.31 -0.37 -15.15
N ALA A 94 -20.40 -0.48 -14.19
CA ALA A 94 -18.97 -0.52 -14.47
C ALA A 94 -18.59 -1.72 -15.34
N LEU A 95 -19.16 -2.91 -15.08
CA LEU A 95 -18.95 -4.10 -15.93
C LEU A 95 -19.45 -3.89 -17.36
N VAL A 96 -20.64 -3.33 -17.54
CA VAL A 96 -21.18 -2.99 -18.86
C VAL A 96 -20.27 -1.98 -19.59
N CYS A 97 -19.64 -1.06 -18.86
CA CYS A 97 -18.69 -0.10 -19.41
C CYS A 97 -17.28 -0.69 -19.66
N GLY A 98 -17.10 -1.98 -19.47
CA GLY A 98 -15.86 -2.70 -19.80
C GLY A 98 -14.88 -2.93 -18.64
N ALA A 99 -15.25 -2.56 -17.41
CA ALA A 99 -14.48 -2.96 -16.25
C ALA A 99 -14.50 -4.49 -16.08
N LYS A 100 -13.41 -5.05 -15.56
CA LYS A 100 -13.33 -6.48 -15.26
C LYS A 100 -13.38 -6.69 -13.75
N PRO A 101 -14.13 -7.70 -13.27
CA PRO A 101 -14.14 -8.03 -11.86
C PRO A 101 -12.77 -8.56 -11.44
N ILE A 102 -12.25 -8.06 -10.33
CA ILE A 102 -10.92 -8.42 -9.81
C ILE A 102 -11.07 -9.13 -8.47
N GLY A 103 -10.49 -10.34 -8.38
CA GLY A 103 -10.44 -11.11 -7.15
C GLY A 103 -9.29 -10.68 -6.21
N LEU A 104 -9.36 -11.13 -4.95
CA LEU A 104 -8.39 -10.78 -3.91
C LEU A 104 -6.94 -11.15 -4.27
N GLY A 105 -6.72 -12.27 -4.97
CA GLY A 105 -5.37 -12.67 -5.40
C GLY A 105 -4.74 -11.69 -6.39
N ALA A 106 -5.53 -11.18 -7.34
CA ALA A 106 -5.07 -10.15 -8.27
C ALA A 106 -4.83 -8.81 -7.55
N ARG A 107 -5.73 -8.42 -6.62
CA ARG A 107 -5.56 -7.23 -5.79
C ARG A 107 -4.27 -7.29 -4.97
N ASP A 108 -3.97 -8.42 -4.33
CA ASP A 108 -2.74 -8.60 -3.55
C ASP A 108 -1.48 -8.57 -4.43
N THR A 109 -1.52 -9.19 -5.60
CA THR A 109 -0.40 -9.12 -6.55
C THR A 109 -0.15 -7.68 -7.03
N LEU A 110 -1.19 -6.95 -7.40
CA LEU A 110 -1.08 -5.56 -7.88
C LEU A 110 -0.55 -4.62 -6.80
N ARG A 111 -1.07 -4.71 -5.55
CA ARG A 111 -0.57 -3.87 -4.46
C ARG A 111 0.90 -4.13 -4.17
N LEU A 112 1.33 -5.40 -4.23
CA LEU A 112 2.71 -5.78 -3.97
C LEU A 112 3.63 -5.31 -5.12
N GLU A 113 3.23 -5.45 -6.37
CA GLU A 113 3.94 -4.86 -7.51
C GLU A 113 4.08 -3.33 -7.37
N ALA A 114 3.06 -2.65 -6.84
CA ALA A 114 3.09 -1.22 -6.55
C ALA A 114 3.94 -0.86 -5.31
N GLY A 115 4.29 -1.84 -4.48
CA GLY A 115 5.03 -1.63 -3.23
C GLY A 115 4.16 -1.04 -2.12
N MET A 116 2.87 -1.33 -2.13
CA MET A 116 1.92 -0.85 -1.12
C MET A 116 1.79 -1.83 0.04
N ASN A 117 1.77 -1.28 1.25
CA ASN A 117 1.70 -2.05 2.48
C ASN A 117 0.35 -2.75 2.66
N LEU A 118 0.37 -3.91 3.30
CA LEU A 118 -0.82 -4.59 3.81
C LEU A 118 -0.75 -4.61 5.33
N TYR A 119 -1.81 -4.14 5.99
CA TYR A 119 -1.90 -4.18 7.45
C TYR A 119 -1.88 -5.63 7.95
N GLY A 120 -1.14 -5.87 9.03
CA GLY A 120 -0.87 -7.21 9.56
C GLY A 120 0.38 -7.88 8.97
N PHE A 121 0.98 -7.31 7.92
CA PHE A 121 2.20 -7.81 7.28
C PHE A 121 3.32 -6.77 7.27
N GLU A 122 3.19 -5.72 6.46
CA GLU A 122 4.18 -4.64 6.42
C GLU A 122 4.09 -3.70 7.60
N MET A 123 2.90 -3.54 8.15
CA MET A 123 2.62 -2.61 9.25
C MET A 123 1.59 -3.20 10.21
N ASP A 124 1.76 -2.87 11.48
CA ASP A 124 0.85 -3.17 12.58
C ASP A 124 1.06 -2.14 13.71
N GLU A 125 0.46 -2.35 14.86
CA GLU A 125 0.56 -1.45 16.02
C GLU A 125 1.99 -1.34 16.59
N LYS A 126 2.90 -2.28 16.28
CA LYS A 126 4.28 -2.33 16.79
C LYS A 126 5.29 -1.77 15.80
N ILE A 127 4.90 -1.60 14.53
CA ILE A 127 5.78 -1.18 13.44
C ILE A 127 5.66 0.33 13.24
N SER A 128 6.78 1.03 13.43
CA SER A 128 6.84 2.47 13.19
C SER A 128 6.68 2.79 11.69
N PRO A 129 6.12 3.96 11.33
CA PRO A 129 6.13 4.46 9.95
C PRO A 129 7.51 4.50 9.29
N LEU A 130 8.58 4.58 10.07
CA LEU A 130 9.97 4.48 9.60
C LEU A 130 10.30 3.09 9.02
N GLU A 131 9.70 2.04 9.59
CA GLU A 131 10.01 0.64 9.27
C GLU A 131 9.15 0.05 8.15
N CYS A 132 8.10 0.76 7.75
CA CYS A 132 7.17 0.34 6.70
C CYS A 132 7.10 1.31 5.52
N ASN A 133 8.13 2.13 5.33
CA ASN A 133 8.22 3.12 4.23
C ASN A 133 7.07 4.16 4.24
N MET A 134 6.51 4.47 5.42
CA MET A 134 5.41 5.43 5.60
C MET A 134 5.85 6.72 6.31
N ALA A 135 7.15 6.90 6.55
CA ALA A 135 7.68 8.10 7.23
C ALA A 135 7.29 9.42 6.52
N TRP A 136 7.08 9.39 5.21
CA TRP A 136 6.65 10.54 4.42
C TRP A 136 5.25 11.04 4.77
N THR A 137 4.41 10.22 5.39
CA THR A 137 3.07 10.62 5.86
C THR A 137 3.12 11.40 7.17
N VAL A 138 4.26 11.35 7.89
CA VAL A 138 4.45 12.03 9.17
C VAL A 138 5.15 13.36 8.96
N SER A 139 4.41 14.45 9.02
CA SER A 139 4.98 15.80 8.88
C SER A 139 5.51 16.32 10.20
N LEU A 140 6.81 16.64 10.22
CA LEU A 140 7.47 17.36 11.33
C LEU A 140 7.82 18.81 10.97
N LYS A 141 7.26 19.34 9.86
CA LYS A 141 7.59 20.70 9.37
C LYS A 141 7.12 21.78 10.33
N ASP A 142 5.92 21.62 10.86
CA ASP A 142 5.37 22.51 11.87
C ASP A 142 5.85 22.04 13.26
N LYS A 143 6.73 22.82 13.86
CA LYS A 143 7.32 22.50 15.17
C LYS A 143 6.33 22.68 16.32
N GLU A 144 5.40 23.63 16.17
CA GLU A 144 4.41 23.97 17.20
C GLU A 144 3.25 22.97 17.23
N ARG A 145 2.98 22.32 16.11
CA ARG A 145 1.93 21.31 16.04
C ARG A 145 2.33 20.06 16.81
N ASP A 146 1.52 19.69 17.78
CA ASP A 146 1.63 18.43 18.49
C ASP A 146 0.65 17.38 17.95
N PHE A 147 1.00 16.10 18.08
CA PHE A 147 0.17 14.95 17.74
C PHE A 147 0.64 13.68 18.46
N ILE A 148 -0.27 12.75 18.65
CA ILE A 148 0.02 11.49 19.36
C ILE A 148 1.12 10.72 18.61
N GLY A 149 2.18 10.34 19.33
CA GLY A 149 3.32 9.60 18.78
C GLY A 149 4.45 10.46 18.21
N LYS A 150 4.33 11.81 18.19
CA LYS A 150 5.36 12.71 17.65
C LYS A 150 6.73 12.49 18.28
N ASP A 151 6.81 12.44 19.60
CA ASP A 151 8.08 12.31 20.31
C ASP A 151 8.70 10.92 20.15
N SER A 152 7.89 9.86 20.20
CA SER A 152 8.34 8.49 19.95
C SER A 152 8.89 8.33 18.53
N PHE A 153 8.22 8.94 17.54
CA PHE A 153 8.69 8.93 16.16
C PHE A 153 10.02 9.67 16.00
N LYS A 154 10.17 10.87 16.61
CA LYS A 154 11.41 11.65 16.59
C LYS A 154 12.55 10.87 17.23
N LEU A 155 12.35 10.36 18.44
CA LEU A 155 13.36 9.61 19.17
C LEU A 155 13.84 8.39 18.39
N LYS A 156 12.92 7.61 17.80
CA LYS A 156 13.27 6.44 16.99
C LYS A 156 14.06 6.85 15.75
N LYS A 157 13.66 7.95 15.10
CA LYS A 157 14.35 8.49 13.93
C LYS A 157 15.78 8.95 14.26
N GLU A 158 15.98 9.63 15.39
CA GLU A 158 17.27 10.12 15.84
C GLU A 158 18.23 8.98 16.21
N LYS A 159 17.73 7.94 16.87
CA LYS A 159 18.53 6.75 17.19
C LYS A 159 18.99 5.99 15.93
N GLY A 160 18.21 6.01 14.86
CA GLY A 160 18.55 5.30 13.62
C GLY A 160 18.55 3.77 13.72
N GLU A 161 18.19 3.22 14.86
CA GLU A 161 18.19 1.77 15.15
C GLU A 161 16.85 1.14 14.80
N TYR A 162 16.56 0.98 13.51
CA TYR A 162 15.34 0.33 13.04
C TYR A 162 15.56 -0.34 11.68
N HIS A 163 14.82 -1.41 11.43
CA HIS A 163 14.80 -2.03 10.11
C HIS A 163 14.06 -1.13 9.10
N VAL A 164 14.38 -1.30 7.84
CA VAL A 164 13.74 -0.57 6.73
C VAL A 164 13.04 -1.52 5.79
N LEU A 165 11.90 -1.11 5.25
CA LEU A 165 11.19 -1.87 4.23
C LEU A 165 11.89 -1.70 2.88
N LYS A 166 12.22 -2.82 2.23
CA LYS A 166 12.84 -2.88 0.92
C LYS A 166 12.11 -3.86 0.00
N GLY A 167 12.24 -3.61 -1.31
CA GLY A 167 11.81 -4.53 -2.34
C GLY A 167 12.91 -5.54 -2.66
N LEU A 168 12.52 -6.80 -2.84
CA LEU A 168 13.40 -7.89 -3.23
C LEU A 168 12.94 -8.46 -4.58
N LEU A 169 13.87 -8.55 -5.53
CA LEU A 169 13.66 -9.19 -6.83
C LEU A 169 14.52 -10.44 -6.90
N PHE A 170 13.90 -11.61 -6.93
CA PHE A 170 14.59 -12.89 -6.93
C PHE A 170 15.12 -13.25 -8.32
N GLU A 171 16.33 -13.82 -8.36
CA GLU A 171 16.94 -14.27 -9.62
C GLU A 171 16.18 -15.47 -10.19
N ASP A 172 15.89 -16.45 -9.33
CA ASP A 172 15.17 -17.67 -9.67
C ASP A 172 13.68 -17.57 -9.33
N ARG A 173 12.87 -18.36 -10.03
CA ARG A 173 11.47 -18.53 -9.69
C ARG A 173 11.34 -19.34 -8.40
N CYS A 174 10.87 -18.71 -7.36
CA CYS A 174 10.65 -19.34 -6.05
C CYS A 174 9.30 -18.90 -5.45
N ILE A 175 8.79 -19.67 -4.50
CA ILE A 175 7.56 -19.33 -3.79
C ILE A 175 7.95 -18.68 -2.48
N VAL A 176 8.08 -17.35 -2.51
CA VAL A 176 8.37 -16.55 -1.31
C VAL A 176 7.06 -16.20 -0.60
N ARG A 177 7.08 -16.29 0.71
CA ARG A 177 5.95 -15.99 1.60
C ARG A 177 6.41 -15.11 2.75
N SER A 178 5.46 -14.53 3.50
CA SER A 178 5.76 -13.90 4.79
C SER A 178 6.53 -14.86 5.71
N ASP A 179 7.30 -14.27 6.60
CA ASP A 179 8.11 -14.95 7.62
C ASP A 179 9.33 -15.74 7.10
N HIS A 180 9.60 -15.76 5.80
CA HIS A 180 10.88 -16.27 5.32
C HIS A 180 12.02 -15.36 5.78
N GLU A 181 13.09 -15.97 6.33
CA GLU A 181 14.30 -15.25 6.72
C GLU A 181 15.10 -14.79 5.50
N ILE A 182 15.62 -13.58 5.61
CA ILE A 182 16.55 -12.99 4.65
C ILE A 182 17.90 -12.82 5.33
N PHE A 183 18.95 -13.19 4.63
CA PHE A 183 20.32 -13.09 5.12
C PHE A 183 21.08 -12.06 4.32
N MET A 184 21.67 -11.10 5.02
CA MET A 184 22.42 -10.00 4.43
C MET A 184 23.88 -10.36 4.19
N ASP A 185 24.33 -11.50 4.73
CA ASP A 185 25.69 -12.03 4.65
C ASP A 185 25.67 -13.54 4.40
N GLU A 186 26.77 -14.08 3.88
CA GLU A 186 26.91 -15.51 3.60
C GLU A 186 26.97 -16.37 4.87
N GLN A 187 27.40 -15.79 5.98
CA GLN A 187 27.46 -16.43 7.30
C GLN A 187 26.08 -16.52 7.97
N LYS A 188 25.05 -15.91 7.39
CA LYS A 188 23.66 -15.87 7.90
C LYS A 188 23.52 -15.24 9.29
N MET A 189 24.44 -14.35 9.66
CA MET A 189 24.46 -13.67 10.96
C MET A 189 23.52 -12.45 10.99
N ILE A 190 23.42 -11.72 9.87
CA ILE A 190 22.61 -10.52 9.75
C ILE A 190 21.31 -10.89 9.05
N LYS A 191 20.21 -10.81 9.79
CA LYS A 191 18.89 -11.27 9.33
C LYS A 191 17.92 -10.13 9.06
N GLY A 192 17.05 -10.35 8.08
CA GLY A 192 15.82 -9.63 7.85
C GLY A 192 14.65 -10.62 7.70
N VAL A 193 13.46 -10.13 7.45
CA VAL A 193 12.26 -10.95 7.30
C VAL A 193 11.43 -10.48 6.11
N VAL A 194 10.95 -11.43 5.32
CA VAL A 194 9.94 -11.18 4.28
C VAL A 194 8.62 -10.85 4.95
N THR A 195 8.01 -9.75 4.57
CA THR A 195 6.67 -9.35 5.03
C THR A 195 5.59 -9.84 4.07
N SER A 196 5.82 -9.71 2.77
CA SER A 196 4.92 -10.20 1.72
C SER A 196 5.72 -10.71 0.52
N GLY A 197 5.24 -11.74 -0.14
CA GLY A 197 5.89 -12.29 -1.34
C GLY A 197 4.88 -12.86 -2.33
N THR A 198 5.14 -12.65 -3.63
CA THR A 198 4.33 -13.16 -4.74
C THR A 198 5.15 -13.36 -6.00
N TYR A 199 4.57 -14.04 -6.97
CA TYR A 199 5.06 -14.02 -8.35
C TYR A 199 4.45 -12.82 -9.08
N SER A 200 5.30 -11.95 -9.62
CA SER A 200 4.86 -10.82 -10.45
C SER A 200 4.65 -11.25 -11.89
N PRO A 201 3.42 -11.18 -12.42
CA PRO A 201 3.17 -11.43 -13.84
C PRO A 201 3.86 -10.40 -14.74
N THR A 202 3.96 -9.15 -14.29
CA THR A 202 4.57 -8.05 -15.04
C THR A 202 6.07 -8.22 -15.19
N LEU A 203 6.78 -8.56 -14.12
CA LEU A 203 8.22 -8.80 -14.14
C LEU A 203 8.58 -10.22 -14.56
N LYS A 204 7.62 -11.16 -14.56
CA LYS A 204 7.83 -12.61 -14.75
C LYS A 204 8.85 -13.19 -13.76
N LYS A 205 8.89 -12.65 -12.55
CA LYS A 205 9.81 -13.01 -11.46
C LYS A 205 9.11 -13.05 -10.12
N SER A 206 9.72 -13.72 -9.16
CA SER A 206 9.30 -13.65 -7.76
C SER A 206 9.77 -12.33 -7.15
N ILE A 207 8.86 -11.67 -6.44
CA ILE A 207 9.11 -10.40 -5.76
C ILE A 207 8.68 -10.52 -4.30
N ALA A 208 9.30 -9.71 -3.43
CA ALA A 208 8.87 -9.62 -2.04
C ALA A 208 9.09 -8.21 -1.49
N LEU A 209 8.34 -7.88 -0.46
CA LEU A 209 8.67 -6.82 0.49
C LEU A 209 9.32 -7.47 1.71
N ALA A 210 10.37 -6.85 2.24
CA ALA A 210 11.07 -7.36 3.40
C ALA A 210 11.54 -6.22 4.30
N ARG A 211 11.49 -6.44 5.62
CA ARG A 211 12.16 -5.58 6.60
C ARG A 211 13.57 -6.10 6.83
N ILE A 212 14.55 -5.27 6.53
CA ILE A 212 15.96 -5.58 6.65
C ILE A 212 16.70 -4.52 7.46
N PRO A 213 17.81 -4.85 8.11
CA PRO A 213 18.68 -3.84 8.71
C PRO A 213 19.12 -2.80 7.69
N PRO A 214 19.29 -1.53 8.07
CA PRO A 214 19.87 -0.52 7.19
C PRO A 214 21.19 -0.98 6.61
N SER A 215 21.31 -1.04 5.31
CA SER A 215 22.53 -1.49 4.65
C SER A 215 22.67 -0.87 3.26
N ASN A 216 23.91 -0.88 2.74
CA ASN A 216 24.22 -0.49 1.36
C ASN A 216 24.36 -1.72 0.44
N LEU A 217 24.02 -2.91 0.91
CA LEU A 217 24.09 -4.12 0.12
C LEU A 217 23.12 -4.06 -1.05
N LYS A 218 23.56 -4.61 -2.17
CA LYS A 218 22.75 -4.68 -3.41
C LYS A 218 21.99 -5.99 -3.53
N ASN A 219 22.43 -7.01 -2.81
CA ASN A 219 21.86 -8.36 -2.85
C ASN A 219 21.73 -8.93 -1.45
N CYS A 220 20.85 -9.88 -1.30
CA CYS A 220 20.69 -10.71 -0.11
C CYS A 220 20.40 -12.16 -0.53
N LEU A 221 20.38 -13.05 0.44
CA LEU A 221 20.03 -14.44 0.30
C LEU A 221 18.73 -14.71 1.05
N ALA A 222 17.89 -15.57 0.50
CA ALA A 222 16.69 -16.08 1.18
C ALA A 222 16.73 -17.60 1.21
N GLU A 223 16.27 -18.20 2.29
CA GLU A 223 16.10 -19.63 2.39
C GLU A 223 14.65 -20.01 2.07
N VAL A 224 14.42 -20.62 0.91
CA VAL A 224 13.09 -20.96 0.42
C VAL A 224 13.03 -22.47 0.14
N ARG A 225 12.25 -23.19 0.97
CA ARG A 225 12.11 -24.67 0.84
C ARG A 225 13.44 -25.42 0.82
N GLY A 226 14.37 -25.06 1.71
CA GLY A 226 15.68 -25.69 1.80
C GLY A 226 16.68 -25.33 0.69
N LYS A 227 16.36 -24.33 -0.13
CA LYS A 227 17.26 -23.79 -1.16
C LYS A 227 17.60 -22.35 -0.82
N THR A 228 18.87 -22.00 -0.93
CA THR A 228 19.33 -20.61 -0.86
C THR A 228 19.13 -19.96 -2.22
N VAL A 229 18.35 -18.89 -2.27
CA VAL A 229 18.04 -18.12 -3.48
C VAL A 229 18.55 -16.70 -3.30
N ARG A 230 19.19 -16.17 -4.33
CA ARG A 230 19.68 -14.78 -4.34
C ARG A 230 18.56 -13.83 -4.76
N ALA A 231 18.52 -12.65 -4.11
CA ALA A 231 17.63 -11.57 -4.49
C ALA A 231 18.38 -10.24 -4.54
N SER A 232 18.02 -9.41 -5.51
CA SER A 232 18.45 -8.02 -5.59
C SER A 232 17.62 -7.15 -4.66
N ILE A 233 18.27 -6.24 -3.92
CA ILE A 233 17.63 -5.29 -3.01
C ILE A 233 17.42 -3.96 -3.73
N GLY A 234 16.21 -3.40 -3.63
CA GLY A 234 15.87 -2.11 -4.20
C GLY A 234 14.81 -1.36 -3.41
N GLU A 235 14.32 -0.27 -3.97
CA GLU A 235 13.17 0.42 -3.41
C GLU A 235 11.93 -0.48 -3.46
N PRO A 236 11.01 -0.37 -2.47
CA PRO A 236 9.84 -1.25 -2.37
C PRO A 236 8.76 -0.86 -3.40
N LYS A 237 9.13 -0.81 -4.68
CA LYS A 237 8.27 -0.48 -5.80
C LYS A 237 8.75 -1.18 -7.06
N PHE A 238 7.93 -2.03 -7.63
CA PHE A 238 8.30 -2.86 -8.77
C PHE A 238 7.66 -2.37 -10.07
N VAL A 239 6.39 -1.98 -10.00
CA VAL A 239 5.59 -1.53 -11.16
C VAL A 239 4.87 -0.23 -10.81
N LYS A 240 4.77 0.67 -11.78
CA LYS A 240 3.95 1.88 -11.74
C LYS A 240 3.34 2.12 -13.11
N GLU A 241 2.02 2.30 -13.17
CA GLU A 241 1.27 2.55 -14.41
C GLU A 241 1.69 1.58 -15.53
N GLY A 242 1.68 0.27 -15.22
CA GLY A 242 2.05 -0.81 -16.12
C GLY A 242 3.54 -0.89 -16.49
N LYS A 243 4.39 -0.01 -15.98
CA LYS A 243 5.83 0.03 -16.31
C LYS A 243 6.67 -0.52 -15.16
N ILE A 244 7.67 -1.33 -15.49
CA ILE A 244 8.66 -1.80 -14.53
C ILE A 244 9.52 -0.60 -14.09
N VAL A 245 9.53 -0.33 -12.77
CA VAL A 245 10.26 0.79 -12.16
C VAL A 245 11.26 0.34 -11.10
N PHE A 246 11.34 -0.96 -10.84
CA PHE A 246 12.29 -1.49 -9.86
C PHE A 246 13.72 -1.12 -10.24
N LYS A 247 14.39 -0.45 -9.31
CA LYS A 247 15.80 -0.07 -9.46
C LYS A 247 16.59 -0.77 -8.36
N ASN A 248 17.55 -1.59 -8.77
CA ASN A 248 18.63 -1.98 -7.84
C ASN A 248 19.31 -0.70 -7.37
N LYS A 249 19.77 -0.69 -6.12
CA LYS A 249 20.71 0.35 -5.69
C LYS A 249 21.98 0.24 -6.57
N THR A 250 21.94 0.82 -7.77
CA THR A 250 23.16 1.11 -8.51
C THR A 250 23.79 2.33 -7.86
N SER A 251 25.07 2.19 -7.60
CA SER A 251 26.01 3.19 -7.08
C SER A 251 25.67 4.61 -7.44
#